data_d9f3cc404af913a6c923e3dc45d9943e
#
_entry.id   d9f3cc404af913a6c923e3dc45d9943e
#
_cell.length_a   1.000
_cell.length_b   1.000
_cell.length_c   1.000
_cell.angle_alpha   90.00
_cell.angle_beta   90.00
_cell.angle_gamma   90.00
#
_symmetry.space_group_name_H-M   'P 1'
#
loop_
_entity.id
_entity.type
_entity.pdbx_description
1 polymer ?
#
loop_
_entity_poly.entity_id
_entity_poly.type
_entity_poly.pdbx_seq_one_letter_code
_entity_poly.pdbx_strand_id
1 'polypeptide(L)'
;MLIGYERVSTDDQNLALQNDALQVAGCDKIFSDKLSGVKADRPGLQQALNYVRPGDTLVVWRLDRLGRSLKDLIALVEDLERRQIGFRSLQESIDTTTSGGKLIFHVFGALAEFERNLIRERTQAGL
;
A
#
# COMPACT_ATOMS: atom_id res chain seq x y z
N MET A 1 11.28 -7.22 -11.42
CA MET A 1 11.26 -5.78 -11.69
C MET A 1 10.61 -5.06 -10.52
N LEU A 2 11.15 -3.93 -10.12
CA LEU A 2 10.59 -3.12 -9.04
C LEU A 2 9.78 -1.97 -9.65
N ILE A 3 8.51 -1.87 -9.27
CA ILE A 3 7.59 -0.86 -9.76
C ILE A 3 7.17 0.01 -8.58
N GLY A 4 7.47 1.30 -8.66
CA GLY A 4 7.14 2.24 -7.59
C GLY A 4 5.78 2.88 -7.76
N TYR A 5 5.14 3.18 -6.65
CA TYR A 5 3.93 3.98 -6.62
C TYR A 5 4.07 5.09 -5.58
N GLU A 6 3.77 6.31 -5.98
CA GLU A 6 3.77 7.46 -5.07
C GLU A 6 2.42 8.18 -5.12
N ARG A 7 1.99 8.66 -3.97
CA ARG A 7 0.76 9.43 -3.85
C ARG A 7 1.04 10.70 -3.07
N VAL A 8 0.70 11.83 -3.66
CA VAL A 8 0.94 13.14 -3.05
C VAL A 8 -0.34 13.96 -3.09
N SER A 9 -0.51 14.85 -2.12
CA SER A 9 -1.54 15.88 -2.17
C SER A 9 -0.93 17.17 -2.72
N THR A 10 -1.78 18.14 -3.07
CA THR A 10 -1.30 19.44 -3.54
C THR A 10 -0.46 20.16 -2.48
N ASP A 11 -0.70 19.86 -1.20
CA ASP A 11 0.01 20.48 -0.08
C ASP A 11 1.15 19.62 0.44
N ASP A 12 1.43 18.47 -0.19
CA ASP A 12 2.44 17.55 0.28
C ASP A 12 3.84 18.05 -0.09
N GLN A 13 4.63 18.38 0.93
CA GLN A 13 6.00 18.83 0.76
C GLN A 13 6.99 17.68 0.63
N ASN A 14 6.51 16.43 0.72
CA ASN A 14 7.37 15.25 0.73
C ASN A 14 7.44 14.55 -0.64
N LEU A 15 6.99 15.20 -1.71
CA LEU A 15 7.00 14.61 -3.05
C LEU A 15 8.40 14.18 -3.47
N ALA A 16 9.38 15.08 -3.30
CA ALA A 16 10.75 14.77 -3.66
C ALA A 16 11.32 13.63 -2.83
N LEU A 17 10.98 13.58 -1.53
CA LEU A 17 11.44 12.50 -0.65
C LEU A 17 10.91 11.14 -1.09
N GLN A 18 9.64 11.06 -1.45
CA GLN A 18 9.05 9.80 -1.95
C GLN A 18 9.72 9.35 -3.24
N ASN A 19 9.82 10.25 -4.20
CA ASN A 19 10.40 9.93 -5.49
C ASN A 19 11.84 9.50 -5.36
N ASP A 20 12.64 10.24 -4.58
CA ASP A 20 14.03 9.91 -4.36
C ASP A 20 14.19 8.55 -3.67
N ALA A 21 13.37 8.27 -2.67
CA ALA A 21 13.41 6.98 -1.97
C ALA A 21 13.10 5.82 -2.90
N LEU A 22 12.11 5.98 -3.79
CA LEU A 22 11.74 4.95 -4.76
C LEU A 22 12.86 4.74 -5.79
N GLN A 23 13.50 5.81 -6.23
CA GLN A 23 14.63 5.71 -7.15
C GLN A 23 15.82 5.01 -6.50
N VAL A 24 16.14 5.36 -5.27
CA VAL A 24 17.24 4.73 -4.51
C VAL A 24 16.95 3.24 -4.29
N ALA A 25 15.69 2.87 -4.08
CA ALA A 25 15.30 1.47 -3.92
C ALA A 25 15.47 0.66 -5.21
N GLY A 26 15.66 1.32 -6.35
CA GLY A 26 15.90 0.65 -7.62
C GLY A 26 14.65 0.42 -8.46
N CYS A 27 13.62 1.24 -8.27
CA CYS A 27 12.40 1.12 -9.07
C CYS A 27 12.68 1.41 -10.55
N ASP A 28 12.26 0.49 -11.40
CA ASP A 28 12.43 0.61 -12.85
C ASP A 28 11.41 1.54 -13.47
N LYS A 29 10.24 1.65 -12.84
CA LYS A 29 9.17 2.55 -13.27
C LYS A 29 8.41 3.03 -12.04
N ILE A 30 7.98 4.30 -12.05
CA ILE A 30 7.24 4.89 -10.94
C ILE A 30 5.94 5.48 -11.48
N PHE A 31 4.82 5.07 -10.87
CA PHE A 31 3.51 5.64 -11.15
C PHE A 31 3.15 6.60 -10.03
N SER A 32 2.42 7.66 -10.37
CA SER A 32 2.09 8.72 -9.42
C SER A 32 0.63 9.09 -9.47
N ASP A 33 0.07 9.43 -8.31
CA ASP A 33 -1.22 10.09 -8.20
C ASP A 33 -1.04 11.38 -7.44
N LYS A 34 -1.61 12.45 -8.01
CA LYS A 34 -1.67 13.74 -7.34
C LYS A 34 -3.12 13.99 -6.96
N LEU A 35 -3.43 13.90 -5.68
CA LEU A 35 -4.79 14.04 -5.18
C LEU A 35 -5.01 15.45 -4.66
N SER A 36 -6.07 16.10 -5.17
CA SER A 36 -6.52 17.39 -4.66
C SER A 36 -7.94 17.24 -4.14
N GLY A 37 -8.16 17.62 -2.87
CA GLY A 37 -9.49 17.60 -2.28
C GLY A 37 -10.05 16.20 -2.07
N VAL A 38 -11.34 16.02 -2.41
CA VAL A 38 -12.10 14.80 -2.10
C VAL A 38 -12.10 13.74 -3.20
N LYS A 39 -11.28 13.86 -4.22
CA LYS A 39 -11.28 12.87 -5.29
C LYS A 39 -10.77 11.53 -4.81
N ALA A 40 -11.63 10.53 -4.98
CA ALA A 40 -11.34 9.15 -4.59
C ALA A 40 -10.55 8.39 -5.65
N ASP A 41 -10.52 8.88 -6.88
CA ASP A 41 -9.90 8.18 -8.00
C ASP A 41 -8.39 8.20 -7.90
N ARG A 42 -7.79 7.04 -8.15
CA ARG A 42 -6.34 6.88 -8.16
C ARG A 42 -5.93 6.22 -9.46
N PRO A 43 -5.96 6.97 -10.59
CA PRO A 43 -5.63 6.40 -11.90
C PRO A 43 -4.20 5.89 -11.98
N GLY A 44 -3.25 6.54 -11.28
CA GLY A 44 -1.87 6.09 -11.24
C GLY A 44 -1.73 4.74 -10.56
N LEU A 45 -2.43 4.52 -9.45
CA LEU A 45 -2.44 3.22 -8.78
C LEU A 45 -3.04 2.15 -9.70
N GLN A 46 -4.14 2.46 -10.36
CA GLN A 46 -4.77 1.52 -11.28
C GLN A 46 -3.81 1.15 -12.42
N GLN A 47 -3.10 2.12 -12.97
CA GLN A 47 -2.09 1.88 -13.99
C GLN A 47 -0.96 0.99 -13.47
N ALA A 48 -0.49 1.24 -12.25
CA ALA A 48 0.55 0.43 -11.64
C ALA A 48 0.07 -1.02 -11.46
N LEU A 49 -1.14 -1.21 -10.94
CA LEU A 49 -1.71 -2.54 -10.72
C LEU A 49 -1.92 -3.30 -12.04
N ASN A 50 -2.22 -2.59 -13.12
CA ASN A 50 -2.35 -3.20 -14.45
C ASN A 50 -1.00 -3.49 -15.10
N TYR A 51 0.03 -2.76 -14.72
CA TYR A 51 1.37 -2.90 -15.29
C TYR A 51 2.16 -4.06 -14.68
N VAL A 52 2.03 -4.28 -13.37
CA VAL A 52 2.81 -5.31 -12.68
C VAL A 52 2.40 -6.71 -13.12
N ARG A 53 3.38 -7.60 -13.16
CA ARG A 53 3.21 -8.99 -13.57
C ARG A 53 3.74 -9.93 -12.49
N PRO A 54 3.34 -11.21 -12.51
CA PRO A 54 3.91 -12.18 -11.57
C PRO A 54 5.44 -12.12 -11.57
N GLY A 55 6.01 -12.05 -10.39
CA GLY A 55 7.45 -11.89 -10.19
C GLY A 55 7.91 -10.46 -9.98
N ASP A 56 7.09 -9.46 -10.31
CA ASP A 56 7.39 -8.07 -10.01
C ASP A 56 7.10 -7.75 -8.54
N THR A 57 7.59 -6.61 -8.07
CA THR A 57 7.32 -6.11 -6.72
C THR A 57 6.84 -4.67 -6.79
N LEU A 58 5.71 -4.40 -6.15
CA LEU A 58 5.20 -3.04 -6.00
C LEU A 58 5.87 -2.41 -4.78
N VAL A 59 6.45 -1.23 -4.95
CA VAL A 59 7.21 -0.54 -3.90
C VAL A 59 6.54 0.79 -3.59
N VAL A 60 6.31 1.06 -2.31
CA VAL A 60 5.79 2.36 -1.85
C VAL A 60 6.72 2.94 -0.79
N TRP A 61 6.67 4.25 -0.61
CA TRP A 61 7.48 4.91 0.41
C TRP A 61 7.00 4.59 1.82
N ARG A 62 5.67 4.69 2.04
CA ARG A 62 5.02 4.35 3.31
C ARG A 62 3.69 3.66 3.03
N LEU A 63 3.21 2.90 3.99
CA LEU A 63 1.94 2.18 3.87
C LEU A 63 0.76 3.11 3.62
N ASP A 64 0.75 4.29 4.25
CA ASP A 64 -0.34 5.26 4.12
C ASP A 64 -0.41 5.91 2.73
N ARG A 65 0.61 5.68 1.90
CA ARG A 65 0.59 6.15 0.51
C ARG A 65 -0.05 5.15 -0.45
N LEU A 66 -0.30 3.93 0.01
CA LEU A 66 -0.97 2.92 -0.81
C LEU A 66 -2.45 2.79 -0.44
N GLY A 67 -2.75 2.54 0.82
CA GLY A 67 -4.11 2.32 1.28
C GLY A 67 -4.68 3.54 2.00
N ARG A 68 -5.99 3.70 1.96
CA ARG A 68 -6.70 4.77 2.68
C ARG A 68 -7.05 4.36 4.09
N SER A 69 -7.13 3.07 4.32
CA SER A 69 -7.42 2.47 5.61
C SER A 69 -6.63 1.19 5.70
N LEU A 70 -6.51 0.66 6.90
CA LEU A 70 -5.85 -0.62 7.10
C LEU A 70 -6.55 -1.73 6.31
N LYS A 71 -7.88 -1.72 6.28
CA LYS A 71 -8.67 -2.68 5.50
C LYS A 71 -8.35 -2.60 4.01
N ASP A 72 -8.31 -1.39 3.46
CA ASP A 72 -8.01 -1.17 2.04
C ASP A 72 -6.59 -1.65 1.71
N LEU A 73 -5.63 -1.33 2.57
CA LEU A 73 -4.25 -1.76 2.40
C LEU A 73 -4.12 -3.28 2.39
N ILE A 74 -4.76 -3.95 3.33
CA ILE A 74 -4.71 -5.42 3.43
C ILE A 74 -5.33 -6.05 2.18
N ALA A 75 -6.46 -5.54 1.71
CA ALA A 75 -7.10 -6.05 0.50
C ALA A 75 -6.21 -5.92 -0.73
N LEU A 76 -5.52 -4.78 -0.87
CA LEU A 76 -4.59 -4.57 -1.98
C LEU A 76 -3.42 -5.54 -1.93
N VAL A 77 -2.82 -5.71 -0.76
CA VAL A 77 -1.67 -6.60 -0.60
C VAL A 77 -2.05 -8.06 -0.80
N GLU A 78 -3.22 -8.47 -0.31
CA GLU A 78 -3.73 -9.82 -0.55
C GLU A 78 -3.95 -10.10 -2.04
N ASP A 79 -4.48 -9.11 -2.77
CA ASP A 79 -4.66 -9.23 -4.22
C ASP A 79 -3.32 -9.39 -4.93
N LEU A 80 -2.33 -8.59 -4.55
CA LEU A 80 -0.98 -8.70 -5.10
C LEU A 80 -0.39 -10.08 -4.83
N GLU A 81 -0.57 -10.59 -3.62
CA GLU A 81 -0.07 -11.90 -3.23
C GLU A 81 -0.70 -13.02 -4.08
N ARG A 82 -2.03 -12.95 -4.32
CA ARG A 82 -2.70 -13.91 -5.19
C ARG A 82 -2.18 -13.87 -6.62
N ARG A 83 -1.76 -12.70 -7.08
CA ARG A 83 -1.21 -12.50 -8.42
C ARG A 83 0.29 -12.81 -8.48
N GLN A 84 0.89 -13.27 -7.38
CA GLN A 84 2.32 -13.55 -7.26
C GLN A 84 3.18 -12.30 -7.46
N ILE A 85 2.67 -11.16 -7.01
CA ILE A 85 3.39 -9.88 -7.04
C ILE A 85 3.80 -9.55 -5.61
N GLY A 86 5.10 -9.25 -5.40
CA GLY A 86 5.60 -8.83 -4.11
C GLY A 86 5.16 -7.42 -3.75
N PHE A 87 5.25 -7.08 -2.47
CA PHE A 87 4.98 -5.74 -1.98
C PHE A 87 6.07 -5.31 -1.01
N ARG A 88 6.46 -4.05 -1.11
CA ARG A 88 7.52 -3.51 -0.27
C ARG A 88 7.17 -2.09 0.16
N SER A 89 7.30 -1.81 1.46
CA SER A 89 7.16 -0.46 2.01
C SER A 89 8.48 -0.05 2.65
N LEU A 90 9.04 1.07 2.21
CA LEU A 90 10.40 1.46 2.58
C LEU A 90 10.51 1.96 4.01
N GLN A 91 9.59 2.83 4.46
CA GLN A 91 9.67 3.42 5.79
C GLN A 91 9.47 2.41 6.91
N GLU A 92 8.56 1.46 6.72
CA GLU A 92 8.30 0.42 7.71
C GLU A 92 9.20 -0.79 7.54
N SER A 93 10.04 -0.80 6.49
CA SER A 93 10.93 -1.91 6.17
C SER A 93 10.19 -3.25 6.03
N ILE A 94 9.02 -3.20 5.40
CA ILE A 94 8.19 -4.39 5.16
C ILE A 94 8.43 -4.86 3.73
N ASP A 95 8.64 -6.18 3.58
CA ASP A 95 8.87 -6.81 2.28
C ASP A 95 8.20 -8.18 2.27
N THR A 96 7.09 -8.31 1.54
CA THR A 96 6.33 -9.56 1.50
C THR A 96 7.02 -10.65 0.68
N THR A 97 8.11 -10.36 0.00
CA THR A 97 8.90 -11.38 -0.66
C THR A 97 9.70 -12.20 0.35
N THR A 98 9.80 -11.74 1.59
CA THR A 98 10.41 -12.49 2.69
C THR A 98 9.32 -13.14 3.54
N SER A 99 9.65 -14.24 4.21
CA SER A 99 8.71 -14.92 5.11
C SER A 99 8.33 -14.05 6.31
N GLY A 100 9.28 -13.26 6.82
CA GLY A 100 9.02 -12.32 7.91
C GLY A 100 8.04 -11.21 7.50
N GLY A 101 8.21 -10.68 6.30
CA GLY A 101 7.30 -9.65 5.79
C GLY A 101 5.89 -10.16 5.58
N LYS A 102 5.74 -11.39 5.07
CA LYS A 102 4.42 -12.03 4.94
C LYS A 102 3.75 -12.18 6.29
N LEU A 103 4.48 -12.63 7.28
CA LEU A 103 3.95 -12.79 8.64
C LEU A 103 3.42 -11.46 9.18
N ILE A 104 4.16 -10.38 8.98
CA ILE A 104 3.75 -9.04 9.43
C ILE A 104 2.41 -8.66 8.80
N PHE A 105 2.21 -8.90 7.50
CA PHE A 105 0.95 -8.59 6.85
C PHE A 105 -0.19 -9.46 7.36
N HIS A 106 0.05 -10.72 7.64
CA HIS A 106 -0.96 -11.59 8.23
C HIS A 106 -1.39 -11.09 9.62
N VAL A 107 -0.44 -10.60 10.41
CA VAL A 107 -0.72 -10.00 11.73
C VAL A 107 -1.58 -8.73 11.57
N PHE A 108 -1.23 -7.85 10.64
CA PHE A 108 -2.03 -6.65 10.37
C PHE A 108 -3.45 -7.02 9.93
N GLY A 109 -3.60 -8.04 9.09
CA GLY A 109 -4.92 -8.51 8.68
C GLY A 109 -5.77 -8.97 9.85
N ALA A 110 -5.17 -9.73 10.75
CA ALA A 110 -5.86 -10.19 11.96
C ALA A 110 -6.25 -9.02 12.87
N LEU A 111 -5.37 -8.01 13.01
CA LEU A 111 -5.68 -6.82 13.81
C LEU A 111 -6.82 -6.01 13.19
N ALA A 112 -6.84 -5.86 11.88
CA ALA A 112 -7.90 -5.14 11.19
C ALA A 112 -9.25 -5.82 11.40
N GLU A 113 -9.29 -7.14 11.34
CA GLU A 113 -10.50 -7.92 11.58
C GLU A 113 -10.96 -7.78 13.04
N PHE A 114 -10.02 -7.82 13.98
CA PHE A 114 -10.30 -7.62 15.39
C PHE A 114 -10.93 -6.25 15.65
N GLU A 115 -10.40 -5.19 15.06
CA GLU A 115 -10.96 -3.84 15.19
C GLU A 115 -12.40 -3.79 14.68
N ARG A 116 -12.69 -4.41 13.54
CA ARG A 116 -14.04 -4.45 13.01
C ARG A 116 -15.00 -5.16 13.94
N ASN A 117 -14.57 -6.26 14.53
CA ASN A 117 -15.39 -7.02 15.45
C ASN A 117 -15.68 -6.22 16.72
N LEU A 118 -14.70 -5.49 17.24
CA LEU A 118 -14.91 -4.61 18.39
C LEU A 118 -15.94 -3.52 18.09
N ILE A 119 -15.86 -2.91 16.92
CA ILE A 119 -16.80 -1.86 16.51
C ILE A 119 -18.22 -2.44 16.44
N ARG A 120 -18.38 -3.64 15.88
CA ARG A 120 -19.67 -4.32 15.80
C ARG A 120 -20.24 -4.58 17.19
N GLU A 121 -19.44 -5.09 18.10
CA GLU A 121 -19.88 -5.37 19.48
C GLU A 121 -20.36 -4.09 20.17
N ARG A 122 -19.64 -3.00 20.03
CA ARG A 122 -20.02 -1.71 20.59
C ARG A 122 -21.35 -1.23 20.02
N THR A 123 -21.54 -1.36 18.71
CA THR A 123 -22.78 -0.97 18.03
C THR A 123 -23.94 -1.81 18.51
N GLN A 124 -23.78 -3.13 18.61
CA GLN A 124 -24.82 -4.04 19.07
C GLN A 124 -25.17 -3.82 20.54
N ALA A 125 -24.22 -3.40 21.36
CA ALA A 125 -24.48 -3.10 22.76
C ALA A 125 -25.18 -1.75 22.97
N GLY A 126 -25.45 -1.00 21.91
CA GLY A 126 -26.13 0.28 22.00
C GLY A 126 -25.27 1.41 22.54
N LEU A 127 -23.98 1.27 22.43
CA LEU A 127 -23.00 2.23 22.95
C LEU A 127 -22.60 3.26 21.88
#